data_8f69bfaeff251cc5e3820e9b9964fc67
#
_entry.id   8f69bfaeff251cc5e3820e9b9964fc67
#
_cell.length_a   1.000
_cell.length_b   1.000
_cell.length_c   1.000
_cell.angle_alpha   90.00
_cell.angle_beta   90.00
_cell.angle_gamma   90.00
#
_symmetry.space_group_name_H-M   'P 1'
#
loop_
_entity.id
_entity.type
_entity.pdbx_description
1 polymer ?
#
loop_
_entity_poly.entity_id
_entity_poly.type
_entity_poly.pdbx_seq_one_letter_code
_entity_poly.pdbx_strand_id
1 'polypeptide(L)'
;MEFVVDKSRKTVVITAEFAAERDLVWKAYTEPELLDQWWAPKPFSSRTKAMDFREGGRRFYAMVSPEGQESWAVQKYTSITPKTNFKFLNAFADENENPQLPGSDWDLNFSEQNGKTTITTTIYNESRERMEMLMSMGFKEGTEAAYDSLKELLATLSQARGQSNG
;
A
#
# COMPACT_ATOMS: atom_id res chain seq x y z
N MET A 1 3.76 11.02 10.06
CA MET A 1 2.73 9.97 9.89
C MET A 1 1.94 9.82 11.19
N GLU A 2 0.64 9.83 11.08
CA GLU A 2 -0.24 9.49 12.20
C GLU A 2 -0.72 8.06 12.02
N PHE A 3 -0.75 7.31 13.12
CA PHE A 3 -1.15 5.90 13.11
C PHE A 3 -2.06 5.66 14.30
N VAL A 4 -3.36 5.51 14.05
CA VAL A 4 -4.38 5.40 15.10
C VAL A 4 -5.04 4.03 15.03
N VAL A 5 -5.02 3.30 16.14
CA VAL A 5 -5.64 1.97 16.25
C VAL A 5 -6.89 2.07 17.10
N ASP A 6 -8.02 1.62 16.55
CA ASP A 6 -9.30 1.51 17.28
C ASP A 6 -9.67 0.02 17.38
N LYS A 7 -9.35 -0.59 18.51
CA LYS A 7 -9.55 -2.04 18.70
C LYS A 7 -11.04 -2.40 18.73
N SER A 8 -11.88 -1.52 19.24
CA SER A 8 -13.33 -1.80 19.33
C SER A 8 -13.98 -1.87 17.96
N ARG A 9 -13.47 -1.10 17.00
CA ARG A 9 -13.95 -1.07 15.61
C ARG A 9 -13.09 -1.91 14.67
N LYS A 10 -12.07 -2.56 15.18
CA LYS A 10 -11.12 -3.37 14.39
C LYS A 10 -10.49 -2.56 13.25
N THR A 11 -10.24 -1.28 13.47
CA THR A 11 -9.85 -0.31 12.45
C THR A 11 -8.51 0.33 12.77
N VAL A 12 -7.71 0.52 11.73
CA VAL A 12 -6.47 1.30 11.79
C VAL A 12 -6.58 2.44 10.78
N VAL A 13 -6.27 3.66 11.20
CA VAL A 13 -6.27 4.83 10.31
C VAL A 13 -4.85 5.38 10.25
N ILE A 14 -4.31 5.48 9.05
CA ILE A 14 -2.97 5.99 8.80
C ILE A 14 -3.10 7.24 7.95
N THR A 15 -2.52 8.35 8.41
CA THR A 15 -2.49 9.61 7.68
C THR A 15 -1.04 9.99 7.42
N ALA A 16 -0.69 10.25 6.17
CA ALA A 16 0.66 10.63 5.79
C ALA A 16 0.65 11.70 4.70
N GLU A 17 1.59 12.63 4.77
CA GLU A 17 1.77 13.67 3.77
C GLU A 17 3.06 13.44 3.01
N PHE A 18 2.99 13.60 1.68
CA PHE A 18 4.15 13.43 0.80
C PHE A 18 4.35 14.70 -0.04
N ALA A 19 5.61 15.12 -0.17
CA ALA A 19 5.99 16.30 -0.93
C ALA A 19 6.02 15.98 -2.44
N ALA A 20 4.87 15.63 -2.98
CA ALA A 20 4.71 15.25 -4.40
C ALA A 20 3.27 15.51 -4.82
N GLU A 21 3.09 15.78 -6.11
CA GLU A 21 1.76 15.96 -6.69
C GLU A 21 0.96 14.67 -6.65
N ARG A 22 -0.35 14.80 -6.56
CA ARG A 22 -1.28 13.66 -6.46
C ARG A 22 -1.11 12.66 -7.62
N ASP A 23 -0.87 13.14 -8.83
CA ASP A 23 -0.66 12.26 -9.99
C ASP A 23 0.51 11.31 -9.80
N LEU A 24 1.62 11.79 -9.25
CA LEU A 24 2.80 10.95 -8.99
C LEU A 24 2.53 9.96 -7.87
N VAL A 25 1.89 10.41 -6.80
CA VAL A 25 1.55 9.53 -5.68
C VAL A 25 0.59 8.44 -6.13
N TRP A 26 -0.42 8.80 -6.93
CA TRP A 26 -1.36 7.83 -7.51
C TRP A 26 -0.63 6.77 -8.34
N LYS A 27 0.31 7.18 -9.19
CA LYS A 27 1.12 6.25 -9.99
C LYS A 27 1.91 5.29 -9.10
N ALA A 28 2.51 5.80 -8.03
CA ALA A 28 3.30 4.97 -7.11
C ALA A 28 2.45 3.88 -6.45
N TYR A 29 1.15 4.09 -6.31
CA TYR A 29 0.22 3.11 -5.72
C TYR A 29 -0.46 2.21 -6.75
N THR A 30 -0.40 2.52 -8.04
CA THR A 30 -1.21 1.83 -9.06
C THR A 30 -0.41 1.19 -10.19
N GLU A 31 0.89 1.45 -10.26
CA GLU A 31 1.77 0.84 -11.27
C GLU A 31 2.68 -0.19 -10.59
N PRO A 32 2.70 -1.45 -11.08
CA PRO A 32 3.44 -2.52 -10.39
C PRO A 32 4.93 -2.26 -10.26
N GLU A 33 5.56 -1.66 -11.27
CA GLU A 33 7.00 -1.36 -11.25
C GLU A 33 7.33 -0.37 -10.12
N LEU A 34 6.44 0.57 -9.85
CA LEU A 34 6.64 1.54 -8.77
C LEU A 34 6.29 0.94 -7.41
N LEU A 35 5.18 0.20 -7.32
CA LEU A 35 4.79 -0.49 -6.09
C LEU A 35 5.91 -1.40 -5.58
N ASP A 36 6.57 -2.12 -6.46
CA ASP A 36 7.60 -3.07 -6.08
C ASP A 36 8.85 -2.38 -5.50
N GLN A 37 8.97 -1.06 -5.66
CA GLN A 37 10.10 -0.31 -5.12
C GLN A 37 9.89 0.17 -3.68
N TRP A 38 8.65 0.16 -3.17
CA TRP A 38 8.41 0.72 -1.83
C TRP A 38 7.43 -0.06 -0.95
N TRP A 39 6.58 -0.92 -1.52
CA TRP A 39 5.49 -1.56 -0.78
C TRP A 39 5.98 -2.43 0.39
N ALA A 40 7.06 -3.17 0.21
CA ALA A 40 7.62 -3.99 1.28
C ALA A 40 8.62 -3.19 2.12
N PRO A 41 8.59 -3.31 3.46
CA PRO A 41 9.57 -2.62 4.31
C PRO A 41 10.95 -3.26 4.15
N LYS A 42 11.99 -2.43 3.96
CA LYS A 42 13.37 -2.93 3.91
C LYS A 42 13.71 -3.68 5.18
N PRO A 43 14.44 -4.80 5.16
CA PRO A 43 15.17 -5.36 4.02
C PRO A 43 14.36 -6.28 3.09
N PHE A 44 13.06 -6.37 3.28
CA PHE A 44 12.18 -7.12 2.37
C PHE A 44 12.00 -6.36 1.06
N SER A 45 11.64 -7.10 0.02
CA SER A 45 11.29 -6.52 -1.28
C SER A 45 9.92 -7.01 -1.73
N SER A 46 9.28 -6.27 -2.61
CA SER A 46 7.98 -6.63 -3.18
C SER A 46 8.17 -7.06 -4.62
N ARG A 47 7.48 -8.13 -5.03
CA ARG A 47 7.50 -8.61 -6.40
C ARG A 47 6.07 -8.90 -6.86
N THR A 48 5.56 -8.05 -7.73
CA THR A 48 4.23 -8.23 -8.31
C THR A 48 4.29 -9.29 -9.41
N LYS A 49 3.49 -10.36 -9.23
CA LYS A 49 3.39 -11.42 -10.23
C LYS A 49 2.33 -11.10 -11.28
N ALA A 50 1.21 -10.53 -10.85
CA ALA A 50 0.11 -10.16 -11.76
C ALA A 50 -0.61 -8.95 -11.18
N MET A 51 -1.02 -8.04 -12.04
CA MET A 51 -1.77 -6.87 -11.61
C MET A 51 -2.71 -6.40 -12.72
N ASP A 52 -3.98 -6.21 -12.34
CA ASP A 52 -5.00 -5.64 -13.19
C ASP A 52 -5.73 -4.60 -12.37
N PHE A 53 -5.32 -3.33 -12.53
CA PHE A 53 -5.86 -2.23 -11.72
C PHE A 53 -7.17 -1.73 -12.33
N ARG A 54 -8.26 -2.40 -11.97
CA ARG A 54 -9.63 -2.05 -12.34
C ARG A 54 -10.58 -2.61 -11.29
N GLU A 55 -11.79 -2.11 -11.22
CA GLU A 55 -12.81 -2.70 -10.34
C GLU A 55 -13.03 -4.14 -10.74
N GLY A 56 -12.97 -5.06 -9.78
CA GLY A 56 -13.03 -6.49 -10.02
C GLY A 56 -11.69 -7.12 -10.37
N GLY A 57 -10.64 -6.32 -10.60
CA GLY A 57 -9.29 -6.82 -10.82
C GLY A 57 -8.55 -7.05 -9.50
N ARG A 58 -7.26 -7.38 -9.61
CA ARG A 58 -6.45 -7.67 -8.41
C ARG A 58 -4.96 -7.44 -8.67
N ARG A 59 -4.23 -7.35 -7.56
CA ARG A 59 -2.77 -7.43 -7.56
C ARG A 59 -2.37 -8.66 -6.76
N PHE A 60 -1.61 -9.55 -7.38
CA PHE A 60 -1.05 -10.74 -6.73
C PHE A 60 0.45 -10.57 -6.64
N TYR A 61 1.01 -10.62 -5.42
CA TYR A 61 2.40 -10.28 -5.21
C TYR A 61 3.01 -11.09 -4.08
N ALA A 62 4.34 -11.13 -4.05
CA ALA A 62 5.10 -11.73 -2.96
C ALA A 62 5.92 -10.65 -2.26
N MET A 63 6.00 -10.76 -0.93
CA MET A 63 7.03 -10.08 -0.16
C MET A 63 8.18 -11.07 0.00
N VAL A 64 9.36 -10.64 -0.40
CA VAL A 64 10.54 -11.51 -0.47
C VAL A 64 11.53 -11.09 0.62
N SER A 65 11.92 -12.02 1.48
CA SER A 65 12.91 -11.77 2.54
C SER A 65 14.32 -11.71 1.95
N PRO A 66 15.30 -11.18 2.71
CA PRO A 66 16.70 -11.20 2.25
C PRO A 66 17.22 -12.60 1.92
N GLU A 67 16.65 -13.62 2.55
CA GLU A 67 17.03 -15.05 2.33
C GLU A 67 16.29 -15.65 1.14
N GLY A 68 15.40 -14.89 0.48
CA GLY A 68 14.64 -15.36 -0.66
C GLY A 68 13.33 -16.05 -0.35
N GLN A 69 12.88 -16.02 0.91
CA GLN A 69 11.60 -16.60 1.29
C GLN A 69 10.46 -15.71 0.80
N GLU A 70 9.44 -16.31 0.20
CA GLU A 70 8.32 -15.60 -0.40
C GLU A 70 7.06 -15.72 0.47
N SER A 71 6.45 -14.59 0.78
CA SER A 71 5.14 -14.51 1.45
C SER A 71 4.16 -13.88 0.47
N TRP A 72 3.19 -14.65 0.03
CA TRP A 72 2.23 -14.22 -0.98
C TRP A 72 1.06 -13.47 -0.38
N ALA A 73 0.53 -12.52 -1.14
CA ALA A 73 -0.63 -11.73 -0.75
C ALA A 73 -1.41 -11.30 -2.00
N VAL A 74 -2.69 -10.98 -1.81
CA VAL A 74 -3.56 -10.51 -2.88
C VAL A 74 -4.32 -9.28 -2.42
N GLN A 75 -4.47 -8.32 -3.34
CA GLN A 75 -5.32 -7.14 -3.18
C GLN A 75 -6.39 -7.21 -4.25
N LYS A 76 -7.65 -7.37 -3.83
CA LYS A 76 -8.78 -7.42 -4.76
C LYS A 76 -9.45 -6.06 -4.79
N TYR A 77 -9.40 -5.38 -5.94
CA TYR A 77 -9.92 -4.03 -6.09
C TYR A 77 -11.44 -4.04 -6.16
N THR A 78 -12.08 -3.32 -5.25
CA THR A 78 -13.55 -3.28 -5.15
C THR A 78 -14.12 -1.96 -5.68
N SER A 79 -13.38 -0.87 -5.60
CA SER A 79 -13.85 0.45 -6.04
C SER A 79 -12.65 1.30 -6.44
N ILE A 80 -12.78 2.04 -7.53
CA ILE A 80 -11.74 2.95 -8.01
C ILE A 80 -12.38 4.25 -8.50
N THR A 81 -11.99 5.36 -7.86
CA THR A 81 -12.29 6.72 -8.35
C THR A 81 -10.95 7.34 -8.71
N PRO A 82 -10.62 7.45 -10.01
CA PRO A 82 -9.28 7.83 -10.44
C PRO A 82 -8.71 9.03 -9.70
N LYS A 83 -7.47 8.86 -9.22
CA LYS A 83 -6.65 9.88 -8.54
C LYS A 83 -7.16 10.34 -7.18
N THR A 84 -8.35 9.93 -6.73
CA THR A 84 -8.92 10.39 -5.45
C THR A 84 -9.12 9.28 -4.43
N ASN A 85 -9.52 8.08 -4.88
CA ASN A 85 -9.83 6.99 -3.94
C ASN A 85 -9.76 5.63 -4.62
N PHE A 86 -9.27 4.62 -3.90
CA PHE A 86 -9.54 3.24 -4.28
C PHE A 86 -9.61 2.36 -3.04
N LYS A 87 -10.32 1.25 -3.19
CA LYS A 87 -10.57 0.30 -2.11
C LYS A 87 -10.23 -1.10 -2.57
N PHE A 88 -9.71 -1.89 -1.65
CA PHE A 88 -9.42 -3.30 -1.93
C PHE A 88 -9.51 -4.15 -0.68
N LEU A 89 -9.77 -5.43 -0.90
CA LEU A 89 -9.62 -6.45 0.13
C LEU A 89 -8.18 -6.96 0.07
N ASN A 90 -7.46 -6.87 1.19
CA ASN A 90 -6.09 -7.36 1.30
C ASN A 90 -6.07 -8.62 2.15
N ALA A 91 -5.44 -9.67 1.65
CA ALA A 91 -5.32 -10.94 2.38
C ALA A 91 -4.00 -11.61 2.04
N PHE A 92 -3.47 -12.39 2.98
CA PHE A 92 -2.41 -13.33 2.65
C PHE A 92 -2.95 -14.37 1.69
N ALA A 93 -2.08 -14.96 0.90
CA ALA A 93 -2.47 -15.95 -0.09
C ALA A 93 -1.42 -17.05 -0.18
N ASP A 94 -1.78 -18.16 -0.83
CA ASP A 94 -0.79 -19.17 -1.19
C ASP A 94 -0.19 -18.83 -2.56
N GLU A 95 0.77 -19.63 -3.01
CA GLU A 95 1.45 -19.39 -4.29
C GLU A 95 0.54 -19.58 -5.51
N ASN A 96 -0.64 -20.16 -5.33
CA ASN A 96 -1.65 -20.37 -6.36
C ASN A 96 -2.75 -19.31 -6.32
N GLU A 97 -2.53 -18.22 -5.61
CA GLU A 97 -3.45 -17.07 -5.54
C GLU A 97 -4.75 -17.37 -4.76
N ASN A 98 -4.73 -18.36 -3.87
CA ASN A 98 -5.88 -18.63 -3.01
C ASN A 98 -5.79 -17.76 -1.75
N PRO A 99 -6.75 -16.84 -1.52
CA PRO A 99 -6.68 -15.94 -0.36
C PRO A 99 -6.95 -16.70 0.93
N GLN A 100 -6.20 -16.32 1.97
CA GLN A 100 -6.38 -16.83 3.33
C GLN A 100 -7.22 -15.82 4.11
N LEU A 101 -8.51 -16.11 4.25
CA LEU A 101 -9.44 -15.25 4.97
C LEU A 101 -9.44 -15.59 6.45
N PRO A 102 -9.76 -14.64 7.34
CA PRO A 102 -10.26 -13.29 7.07
C PRO A 102 -9.17 -12.34 6.57
N GLY A 103 -9.59 -11.31 5.81
CA GLY A 103 -8.70 -10.29 5.30
C GLY A 103 -8.93 -8.94 5.95
N SER A 104 -8.44 -7.90 5.29
CA SER A 104 -8.63 -6.51 5.70
C SER A 104 -9.15 -5.69 4.52
N ASP A 105 -10.13 -4.84 4.79
CA ASP A 105 -10.64 -3.90 3.79
C ASP A 105 -9.89 -2.59 3.90
N TRP A 106 -9.28 -2.18 2.81
CA TRP A 106 -8.48 -0.95 2.73
C TRP A 106 -9.22 0.10 1.93
N ASP A 107 -9.23 1.31 2.44
CA ASP A 107 -9.82 2.48 1.81
C ASP A 107 -8.76 3.57 1.79
N LEU A 108 -8.30 3.97 0.60
CA LEU A 108 -7.24 4.94 0.43
C LEU A 108 -7.79 6.20 -0.22
N ASN A 109 -7.64 7.34 0.46
CA ASN A 109 -8.06 8.64 -0.03
C ASN A 109 -6.84 9.51 -0.28
N PHE A 110 -6.80 10.14 -1.46
CA PHE A 110 -5.71 10.98 -1.92
C PHE A 110 -6.22 12.42 -2.08
N SER A 111 -5.65 13.34 -1.33
CA SER A 111 -5.98 14.77 -1.46
C SER A 111 -4.70 15.58 -1.66
N GLU A 112 -4.81 16.63 -2.47
CA GLU A 112 -3.65 17.46 -2.80
C GLU A 112 -3.92 18.92 -2.39
N GLN A 113 -2.88 19.55 -1.83
CA GLN A 113 -2.91 20.96 -1.51
C GLN A 113 -1.50 21.51 -1.64
N ASN A 114 -1.32 22.54 -2.46
CA ASN A 114 -0.04 23.23 -2.65
C ASN A 114 1.12 22.29 -3.05
N GLY A 115 0.82 21.34 -3.95
CA GLY A 115 1.82 20.41 -4.46
C GLY A 115 2.18 19.28 -3.50
N LYS A 116 1.45 19.14 -2.40
CA LYS A 116 1.64 18.07 -1.42
C LYS A 116 0.40 17.20 -1.38
N THR A 117 0.60 15.90 -1.27
CA THR A 117 -0.49 14.93 -1.24
C THR A 117 -0.60 14.31 0.14
N THR A 118 -1.81 14.32 0.69
CA THR A 118 -2.14 13.63 1.93
C THR A 118 -2.87 12.35 1.58
N ILE A 119 -2.39 11.23 2.11
CA ILE A 119 -3.06 9.94 1.96
C ILE A 119 -3.63 9.54 3.30
N THR A 120 -4.93 9.26 3.32
CA THR A 120 -5.60 8.69 4.49
C THR A 120 -5.98 7.26 4.15
N THR A 121 -5.37 6.31 4.85
CA THR A 121 -5.61 4.88 4.67
C THR A 121 -6.40 4.37 5.85
N THR A 122 -7.62 3.89 5.60
CA THR A 122 -8.46 3.28 6.63
C THR A 122 -8.49 1.78 6.38
N ILE A 123 -8.07 1.01 7.39
CA ILE A 123 -7.98 -0.44 7.30
C ILE A 123 -8.95 -1.05 8.30
N TYR A 124 -9.97 -1.72 7.80
CA TYR A 124 -10.93 -2.46 8.59
C TYR A 124 -10.58 -3.96 8.52
N ASN A 125 -10.36 -4.56 9.69
CA ASN A 125 -10.04 -5.98 9.77
C ASN A 125 -11.32 -6.78 10.05
N GLU A 126 -11.52 -7.87 9.32
CA GLU A 126 -12.71 -8.71 9.45
C GLU A 126 -12.77 -9.38 10.82
N SER A 127 -11.61 -9.62 11.46
CA SER A 127 -11.54 -10.17 12.80
C SER A 127 -10.56 -9.38 13.66
N ARG A 128 -10.82 -9.37 14.97
CA ARG A 128 -9.93 -8.74 15.94
C ARG A 128 -8.59 -9.47 16.00
N GLU A 129 -8.61 -10.79 15.86
CA GLU A 129 -7.43 -11.62 15.88
C GLU A 129 -6.48 -11.26 14.73
N ARG A 130 -7.04 -11.00 13.53
CA ARG A 130 -6.23 -10.56 12.38
C ARG A 130 -5.55 -9.22 12.69
N MET A 131 -6.29 -8.26 13.25
CA MET A 131 -5.73 -6.95 13.58
C MET A 131 -4.60 -7.09 14.60
N GLU A 132 -4.82 -7.87 15.66
CA GLU A 132 -3.80 -8.08 16.68
C GLU A 132 -2.58 -8.81 16.13
N MET A 133 -2.77 -9.78 15.25
CA MET A 133 -1.68 -10.47 14.56
C MET A 133 -0.84 -9.49 13.75
N LEU A 134 -1.47 -8.64 12.94
CA LEU A 134 -0.75 -7.67 12.13
C LEU A 134 0.04 -6.68 12.99
N MET A 135 -0.55 -6.21 14.10
CA MET A 135 0.14 -5.33 15.02
C MET A 135 1.35 -6.03 15.65
N SER A 136 1.21 -7.29 16.05
CA SER A 136 2.29 -8.06 16.66
C SER A 136 3.43 -8.38 15.67
N MET A 137 3.14 -8.38 14.37
CA MET A 137 4.13 -8.59 13.31
C MET A 137 4.91 -7.32 12.96
N GLY A 138 4.67 -6.20 13.66
CA GLY A 138 5.36 -4.95 13.40
C GLY A 138 4.75 -4.14 12.26
N PHE A 139 3.45 -4.20 12.08
CA PHE A 139 2.75 -3.50 10.98
C PHE A 139 3.02 -1.99 10.99
N LYS A 140 3.02 -1.35 12.16
CA LYS A 140 3.28 0.09 12.26
C LYS A 140 4.70 0.43 11.80
N GLU A 141 5.68 -0.29 12.31
CA GLU A 141 7.10 -0.08 11.99
C GLU A 141 7.36 -0.41 10.51
N GLY A 142 6.72 -1.46 9.99
CA GLY A 142 6.80 -1.81 8.58
C GLY A 142 6.22 -0.73 7.67
N THR A 143 5.08 -0.16 8.07
CA THR A 143 4.46 0.93 7.32
C THR A 143 5.36 2.17 7.29
N GLU A 144 5.98 2.52 8.42
CA GLU A 144 6.91 3.64 8.49
C GLU A 144 8.10 3.42 7.55
N ALA A 145 8.68 2.22 7.55
CA ALA A 145 9.80 1.89 6.67
C ALA A 145 9.40 1.92 5.19
N ALA A 146 8.22 1.41 4.85
CA ALA A 146 7.72 1.45 3.48
C ALA A 146 7.49 2.89 3.01
N TYR A 147 6.94 3.73 3.89
CA TYR A 147 6.71 5.14 3.56
C TYR A 147 8.01 5.92 3.39
N ASP A 148 9.07 5.56 4.12
CA ASP A 148 10.39 6.16 3.89
C ASP A 148 10.89 5.81 2.49
N SER A 149 10.70 4.57 2.04
CA SER A 149 11.03 4.16 0.67
C SER A 149 10.18 4.89 -0.36
N LEU A 150 8.89 5.10 -0.06
CA LEU A 150 7.98 5.84 -0.94
C LEU A 150 8.43 7.30 -1.08
N LYS A 151 8.85 7.93 0.01
CA LYS A 151 9.36 9.32 -0.03
C LYS A 151 10.58 9.42 -0.94
N GLU A 152 11.51 8.46 -0.85
CA GLU A 152 12.69 8.43 -1.71
C GLU A 152 12.30 8.27 -3.18
N LEU A 153 11.37 7.35 -3.47
CA LEU A 153 10.89 7.12 -4.84
C LEU A 153 10.24 8.38 -5.40
N LEU A 154 9.36 9.03 -4.63
CA LEU A 154 8.66 10.23 -5.07
C LEU A 154 9.62 11.38 -5.35
N ALA A 155 10.67 11.53 -4.54
CA ALA A 155 11.71 12.53 -4.78
C ALA A 155 12.40 12.28 -6.13
N THR A 156 12.73 11.03 -6.43
CA THR A 156 13.34 10.64 -7.70
C THR A 156 12.40 10.92 -8.88
N LEU A 157 11.13 10.56 -8.76
CA LEU A 157 10.13 10.79 -9.81
C LEU A 157 9.89 12.28 -10.04
N SER A 158 9.86 13.09 -8.98
CA SER A 158 9.69 14.53 -9.09
C SER A 158 10.88 15.19 -9.78
N GLN A 159 12.10 14.73 -9.49
CA GLN A 159 13.32 15.23 -10.17
C GLN A 159 13.31 14.89 -11.65
N ALA A 160 12.93 13.65 -11.99
CA ALA A 160 12.85 13.21 -13.38
C ALA A 160 11.79 14.02 -14.16
N ARG A 161 10.63 14.29 -13.55
CA ARG A 161 9.58 15.12 -14.14
C ARG A 161 10.06 16.56 -14.36
N GLY A 162 10.77 17.14 -13.38
CA GLY A 162 11.35 18.47 -13.50
C GLY A 162 12.40 18.57 -14.60
N GLN A 163 13.23 17.54 -14.75
CA GLN A 163 14.25 17.46 -15.80
C GLN A 163 13.62 17.34 -17.18
N SER A 164 12.53 16.58 -17.32
CA SER A 164 11.86 16.41 -18.61
C SER A 164 11.13 17.66 -19.09
N ASN A 165 10.84 18.59 -18.18
CA ASN A 165 10.17 19.86 -18.48
C ASN A 165 11.14 21.03 -18.65
N GLY A 166 12.43 20.78 -18.43
CA GLY A 166 13.46 21.83 -18.44
C GLY A 166 14.27 21.94 -19.73
#